data_7756910b7ee806d9209fcd67e5d84175
#
_entry.id   7756910b7ee806d9209fcd67e5d84175
#
_cell.length_a   1.000
_cell.length_b   1.000
_cell.length_c   1.000
_cell.angle_alpha   90.00
_cell.angle_beta   90.00
_cell.angle_gamma   90.00
#
_symmetry.space_group_name_H-M   'P 1'
#
loop_
_entity.id
_entity.type
_entity.pdbx_description
1 polymer ?
#
loop_
_entity_poly.entity_id
_entity_poly.type
_entity_poly.pdbx_seq_one_letter_code
_entity_poly.pdbx_strand_id
1 'polypeptide(L)'
;MLLAVGTACAERVVLGAEQTKEYLPLLKGKRVALLSNHTGLIIQAKGDTIHTLDWLLGHGIQVTAIFSPEHGFRGTAREGEKVASSVDETTGIPILSLYDGDSKYPSKESMAMFDVLVTDIQDVGLRFYTYYITMFRLMDVCAQYDKQFVVFDRPNPNGWYVDGPILDMKHKSGVGALPIPVVHGMTLGELALMINGEGWLKDGAKVDLTVVPCKNYTHQTLYRLPVAPSPNLRNMLAIYLYPAVCLFEATPVSLGRGTDKPFLCYGHPNFNAPRTEASVYGPAITFTPNQSTQKGRVCDGVDLSGMSEEEARKVGFSLRYLLDAYKHLNMDNYFFRPFFELLVGQDYVRKMINQGKSEEEIRACWQEDVAKFKEQRRPYLLYEE
;
A
#
# COMPACT_ATOMS: atom_id res chain seq x y z
N MET A 1 45.71 -23.96 3.52
CA MET A 1 44.90 -23.57 2.37
C MET A 1 43.70 -22.79 2.93
N LEU A 2 43.85 -21.45 2.98
CA LEU A 2 42.76 -20.57 3.46
C LEU A 2 41.74 -20.44 2.30
N LEU A 3 40.56 -20.95 2.52
CA LEU A 3 39.40 -20.62 1.66
C LEU A 3 39.00 -19.18 1.97
N ALA A 4 39.26 -18.27 1.01
CA ALA A 4 38.70 -16.93 1.04
C ALA A 4 37.19 -17.06 0.76
N VAL A 5 36.37 -16.94 1.80
CA VAL A 5 34.93 -16.73 1.65
C VAL A 5 34.76 -15.29 1.14
N GLY A 6 34.70 -15.14 -0.16
CA GLY A 6 34.32 -13.88 -0.78
C GLY A 6 32.88 -13.57 -0.37
N THR A 7 32.68 -12.56 0.45
CA THR A 7 31.35 -11.93 0.63
C THR A 7 30.95 -11.34 -0.71
N ALA A 8 30.13 -12.06 -1.48
CA ALA A 8 29.46 -11.47 -2.63
C ALA A 8 28.62 -10.30 -2.09
N CYS A 9 29.02 -9.09 -2.44
CA CYS A 9 28.19 -7.90 -2.19
C CYS A 9 26.89 -8.15 -2.97
N ALA A 10 25.75 -8.27 -2.29
CA ALA A 10 24.47 -8.45 -2.95
C ALA A 10 24.29 -7.29 -3.94
N GLU A 11 24.05 -7.61 -5.20
CA GLU A 11 23.78 -6.61 -6.22
C GLU A 11 22.53 -5.81 -5.83
N ARG A 12 22.56 -4.49 -6.05
CA ARG A 12 21.40 -3.65 -5.73
C ARG A 12 20.19 -4.06 -6.57
N VAL A 13 19.01 -3.91 -6.00
CA VAL A 13 17.76 -4.04 -6.74
C VAL A 13 17.73 -3.00 -7.86
N VAL A 14 17.37 -3.43 -9.08
CA VAL A 14 17.12 -2.58 -10.23
C VAL A 14 15.61 -2.53 -10.46
N LEU A 15 15.02 -1.35 -10.37
CA LEU A 15 13.58 -1.16 -10.54
C LEU A 15 13.14 -1.37 -12.00
N GLY A 16 11.86 -1.69 -12.22
CA GLY A 16 11.30 -1.77 -13.56
C GLY A 16 11.53 -0.48 -14.35
N ALA A 17 11.33 0.66 -13.73
CA ALA A 17 11.54 1.99 -14.32
C ALA A 17 13.00 2.27 -14.75
N GLU A 18 13.99 1.60 -14.17
CA GLU A 18 15.40 1.75 -14.52
C GLU A 18 15.79 0.98 -15.80
N GLN A 19 14.95 0.07 -16.26
CA GLN A 19 15.25 -0.84 -17.37
C GLN A 19 14.78 -0.28 -18.72
N THR A 20 15.29 0.90 -19.08
CA THR A 20 14.91 1.66 -20.28
C THR A 20 14.94 0.85 -21.57
N LYS A 21 15.89 -0.08 -21.74
CA LYS A 21 15.99 -0.91 -22.93
C LYS A 21 14.80 -1.85 -23.11
N GLU A 22 14.15 -2.24 -22.02
CA GLU A 22 13.02 -3.16 -22.02
C GLU A 22 11.72 -2.46 -22.44
N TYR A 23 11.50 -1.22 -21.99
CA TYR A 23 10.21 -0.55 -22.18
C TYR A 23 10.20 0.59 -23.22
N LEU A 24 11.32 1.25 -23.51
CA LEU A 24 11.32 2.33 -24.50
C LEU A 24 10.78 1.90 -25.86
N PRO A 25 11.08 0.69 -26.39
CA PRO A 25 10.49 0.22 -27.64
C PRO A 25 8.97 0.12 -27.59
N LEU A 26 8.39 -0.18 -26.42
CA LEU A 26 6.94 -0.32 -26.22
C LEU A 26 6.22 1.05 -26.26
N LEU A 27 6.92 2.12 -25.88
CA LEU A 27 6.37 3.47 -25.70
C LEU A 27 6.64 4.41 -26.87
N LYS A 28 7.68 4.12 -27.66
CA LYS A 28 8.12 5.00 -28.77
C LYS A 28 7.01 5.20 -29.80
N GLY A 29 6.74 6.46 -30.14
CA GLY A 29 5.71 6.83 -31.12
C GLY A 29 4.27 6.74 -30.62
N LYS A 30 4.05 6.41 -29.35
CA LYS A 30 2.74 6.37 -28.72
C LYS A 30 2.53 7.58 -27.79
N ARG A 31 1.27 7.96 -27.60
CA ARG A 31 0.86 8.90 -26.55
C ARG A 31 0.78 8.10 -25.24
N VAL A 32 1.50 8.55 -24.23
CA VAL A 32 1.63 7.85 -22.96
C VAL A 32 0.86 8.61 -21.86
N ALA A 33 0.02 7.90 -21.11
CA ALA A 33 -0.45 8.37 -19.79
C ALA A 33 0.41 7.73 -18.69
N LEU A 34 0.68 8.46 -17.62
CA LEU A 34 1.48 7.98 -16.49
C LEU A 34 0.64 7.97 -15.20
N LEU A 35 0.41 6.79 -14.60
CA LEU A 35 -0.02 6.69 -13.21
C LEU A 35 1.20 6.74 -12.32
N SER A 36 1.39 7.82 -11.59
CA SER A 36 2.52 7.98 -10.68
C SER A 36 2.23 9.03 -9.60
N ASN A 37 3.13 9.11 -8.65
CA ASN A 37 3.22 10.18 -7.67
C ASN A 37 4.71 10.44 -7.32
N HIS A 38 4.99 11.17 -6.26
CA HIS A 38 6.34 11.48 -5.77
C HIS A 38 7.25 10.26 -5.54
N THR A 39 6.70 9.03 -5.48
CA THR A 39 7.47 7.79 -5.32
C THR A 39 8.01 7.22 -6.63
N GLY A 40 7.56 7.72 -7.78
CA GLY A 40 8.01 7.33 -9.10
C GLY A 40 9.45 7.80 -9.38
N LEU A 41 10.41 7.29 -8.62
CA LEU A 41 11.82 7.69 -8.70
C LEU A 41 12.67 6.60 -9.35
N ILE A 42 13.57 7.03 -10.22
CA ILE A 42 14.62 6.23 -10.84
C ILE A 42 15.94 6.60 -10.16
N ILE A 43 16.70 5.60 -9.72
CA ILE A 43 18.01 5.78 -9.09
C ILE A 43 19.08 5.76 -10.18
N GLN A 44 19.78 6.87 -10.36
CA GLN A 44 20.85 6.98 -11.33
C GLN A 44 22.17 6.40 -10.82
N ALA A 45 23.11 6.16 -11.73
CA ALA A 45 24.41 5.55 -11.41
C ALA A 45 25.23 6.29 -10.34
N LYS A 46 25.03 7.60 -10.16
CA LYS A 46 25.69 8.42 -9.14
C LYS A 46 24.93 8.50 -7.80
N GLY A 47 23.81 7.79 -7.67
CA GLY A 47 22.95 7.84 -6.49
C GLY A 47 21.91 8.97 -6.51
N ASP A 48 21.95 9.86 -7.48
CA ASP A 48 20.92 10.88 -7.69
C ASP A 48 19.61 10.21 -8.13
N THR A 49 18.49 10.87 -7.87
CA THR A 49 17.17 10.38 -8.31
C THR A 49 16.58 11.33 -9.35
N ILE A 50 15.84 10.76 -10.29
CA ILE A 50 15.02 11.51 -11.24
C ILE A 50 13.63 10.95 -11.25
N HIS A 51 12.60 11.79 -11.36
CA HIS A 51 11.24 11.31 -11.46
C HIS A 51 10.99 10.63 -12.83
N THR A 52 10.23 9.57 -12.85
CA THR A 52 9.93 8.78 -14.07
C THR A 52 9.31 9.65 -15.16
N LEU A 53 8.49 10.67 -14.82
CA LEU A 53 7.98 11.64 -15.79
C LEU A 53 9.12 12.32 -16.54
N ASP A 54 10.05 12.93 -15.80
CA ASP A 54 11.18 13.69 -16.39
C ASP A 54 12.10 12.78 -17.18
N TRP A 55 12.27 11.53 -16.70
CA TRP A 55 13.06 10.51 -17.39
C TRP A 55 12.44 10.13 -18.75
N LEU A 56 11.13 9.88 -18.80
CA LEU A 56 10.42 9.55 -20.04
C LEU A 56 10.48 10.72 -21.05
N LEU A 57 10.23 11.95 -20.58
CA LEU A 57 10.32 13.14 -21.42
C LEU A 57 11.74 13.35 -21.98
N GLY A 58 12.76 13.15 -21.12
CA GLY A 58 14.19 13.22 -21.53
C GLY A 58 14.57 12.17 -22.57
N HIS A 59 13.83 11.06 -22.69
CA HIS A 59 14.00 10.03 -23.73
C HIS A 59 13.09 10.23 -24.94
N GLY A 60 12.41 11.38 -25.05
CA GLY A 60 11.55 11.72 -26.18
C GLY A 60 10.23 10.97 -26.22
N ILE A 61 9.77 10.43 -25.07
CA ILE A 61 8.46 9.82 -24.95
C ILE A 61 7.41 10.92 -24.80
N GLN A 62 6.34 10.84 -25.58
CA GLN A 62 5.23 11.78 -25.55
C GLN A 62 4.29 11.45 -24.38
N VAL A 63 4.51 12.03 -23.20
CA VAL A 63 3.59 11.93 -22.08
C VAL A 63 2.49 12.99 -22.26
N THR A 64 1.23 12.54 -22.34
CA THR A 64 0.07 13.39 -22.65
C THR A 64 -0.86 13.60 -21.47
N ALA A 65 -0.79 12.78 -20.43
CA ALA A 65 -1.57 12.90 -19.22
C ALA A 65 -0.87 12.23 -18.04
N ILE A 66 -1.14 12.70 -16.84
CA ILE A 66 -0.72 12.08 -15.58
C ILE A 66 -1.99 11.72 -14.80
N PHE A 67 -2.14 10.47 -14.41
CA PHE A 67 -3.17 10.05 -13.45
C PHE A 67 -2.58 10.12 -12.05
N SER A 68 -3.26 10.83 -11.17
CA SER A 68 -2.85 11.04 -9.79
C SER A 68 -3.65 10.11 -8.86
N PRO A 69 -2.98 9.28 -8.05
CA PRO A 69 -3.64 8.46 -7.03
C PRO A 69 -4.03 9.29 -5.80
N GLU A 70 -4.50 8.61 -4.75
CA GLU A 70 -4.67 9.22 -3.44
C GLU A 70 -3.37 9.93 -3.00
N HIS A 71 -3.47 11.03 -2.28
CA HIS A 71 -2.40 11.96 -1.91
C HIS A 71 -1.86 12.84 -3.04
N GLY A 72 -2.36 12.70 -4.27
CA GLY A 72 -2.00 13.56 -5.40
C GLY A 72 -0.62 13.25 -6.01
N PHE A 73 -0.32 13.88 -7.14
CA PHE A 73 0.93 13.65 -7.87
C PHE A 73 2.19 14.03 -7.06
N ARG A 74 2.10 15.07 -6.23
CA ARG A 74 3.21 15.50 -5.35
C ARG A 74 3.20 14.79 -3.97
N GLY A 75 2.21 13.93 -3.68
CA GLY A 75 2.14 13.12 -2.47
C GLY A 75 1.87 13.90 -1.18
N THR A 76 1.29 15.10 -1.26
CA THR A 76 1.11 16.00 -0.11
C THR A 76 -0.32 16.09 0.42
N ALA A 77 -1.31 15.63 -0.34
CA ALA A 77 -2.71 15.64 0.09
C ALA A 77 -2.97 14.63 1.21
N ARG A 78 -3.91 14.96 2.09
CA ARG A 78 -4.30 14.07 3.22
C ARG A 78 -5.13 12.89 2.73
N GLU A 79 -5.23 11.85 3.56
CA GLU A 79 -6.11 10.72 3.30
C GLU A 79 -7.56 11.19 3.09
N GLY A 80 -8.22 10.68 2.03
CA GLY A 80 -9.60 11.03 1.68
C GLY A 80 -9.82 12.49 1.22
N GLU A 81 -8.76 13.29 1.10
CA GLU A 81 -8.85 14.65 0.58
C GLU A 81 -9.16 14.63 -0.91
N LYS A 82 -10.09 15.50 -1.35
CA LYS A 82 -10.36 15.70 -2.76
C LYS A 82 -9.16 16.39 -3.41
N VAL A 83 -8.57 15.74 -4.39
CA VAL A 83 -7.47 16.27 -5.19
C VAL A 83 -8.03 16.74 -6.52
N ALA A 84 -8.06 18.03 -6.78
CA ALA A 84 -8.53 18.58 -8.04
C ALA A 84 -7.59 18.23 -9.19
N SER A 85 -8.15 18.07 -10.40
CA SER A 85 -7.36 18.02 -11.62
C SER A 85 -6.63 19.35 -11.84
N SER A 86 -5.40 19.29 -12.31
CA SER A 86 -4.51 20.44 -12.45
C SER A 86 -3.56 20.24 -13.63
N VAL A 87 -2.58 21.11 -13.77
CA VAL A 87 -1.51 20.99 -14.75
C VAL A 87 -0.18 20.96 -14.00
N ASP A 88 0.72 20.08 -14.38
CA ASP A 88 2.08 20.09 -13.83
C ASP A 88 2.80 21.36 -14.32
N GLU A 89 3.17 22.22 -13.38
CA GLU A 89 3.70 23.57 -13.69
C GLU A 89 5.03 23.53 -14.48
N THR A 90 5.80 22.46 -14.32
CA THR A 90 7.09 22.31 -14.97
C THR A 90 6.96 21.86 -16.42
N THR A 91 6.04 20.93 -16.70
CA THR A 91 5.94 20.26 -18.00
C THR A 91 4.74 20.71 -18.82
N GLY A 92 3.76 21.38 -18.19
CA GLY A 92 2.49 21.72 -18.82
C GLY A 92 1.54 20.54 -19.06
N ILE A 93 1.87 19.35 -18.56
CA ILE A 93 1.07 18.14 -18.77
C ILE A 93 -0.11 18.12 -17.79
N PRO A 94 -1.34 17.81 -18.25
CA PRO A 94 -2.51 17.73 -17.38
C PRO A 94 -2.37 16.59 -16.37
N ILE A 95 -2.63 16.91 -15.11
CA ILE A 95 -2.76 15.96 -14.00
C ILE A 95 -4.26 15.69 -13.80
N LEU A 96 -4.67 14.48 -14.11
CA LEU A 96 -6.05 14.02 -14.02
C LEU A 96 -6.26 13.31 -12.69
N SER A 97 -7.01 13.93 -11.80
CA SER A 97 -7.32 13.31 -10.51
C SER A 97 -8.40 12.24 -10.67
N LEU A 98 -8.23 11.12 -9.96
CA LEU A 98 -9.27 10.11 -9.76
C LEU A 98 -10.00 10.30 -8.42
N TYR A 99 -9.79 11.45 -7.76
CA TYR A 99 -10.29 11.78 -6.42
C TYR A 99 -10.93 13.17 -6.34
N ASP A 100 -11.34 13.75 -7.48
CA ASP A 100 -11.94 15.10 -7.56
C ASP A 100 -13.47 15.10 -7.63
N GLY A 101 -14.10 13.94 -7.82
CA GLY A 101 -15.55 13.80 -7.99
C GLY A 101 -16.12 12.51 -7.43
N ASP A 102 -17.38 12.23 -7.83
CA ASP A 102 -18.08 11.01 -7.44
C ASP A 102 -17.58 9.77 -8.20
N SER A 103 -17.08 9.96 -9.44
CA SER A 103 -16.48 8.90 -10.24
C SER A 103 -15.00 8.81 -9.95
N LYS A 104 -14.55 7.61 -9.57
CA LYS A 104 -13.13 7.24 -9.42
C LYS A 104 -12.57 6.57 -10.68
N TYR A 105 -13.21 6.81 -11.82
CA TYR A 105 -12.82 6.30 -13.13
C TYR A 105 -12.59 7.47 -14.10
N PRO A 106 -11.61 7.34 -15.02
CA PRO A 106 -11.38 8.36 -16.05
C PRO A 106 -12.59 8.58 -16.96
N SER A 107 -12.74 9.81 -17.45
CA SER A 107 -13.75 10.13 -18.47
C SER A 107 -13.33 9.61 -19.85
N LYS A 108 -14.28 9.59 -20.82
CA LYS A 108 -13.99 9.25 -22.22
C LYS A 108 -12.94 10.18 -22.84
N GLU A 109 -13.01 11.47 -22.50
CA GLU A 109 -12.07 12.48 -22.96
C GLU A 109 -10.68 12.18 -22.43
N SER A 110 -10.54 11.82 -21.16
CA SER A 110 -9.26 11.39 -20.57
C SER A 110 -8.70 10.15 -21.27
N MET A 111 -9.57 9.15 -21.56
CA MET A 111 -9.17 7.92 -22.25
C MET A 111 -8.77 8.14 -23.72
N ALA A 112 -9.23 9.21 -24.37
CA ALA A 112 -8.84 9.57 -25.72
C ALA A 112 -7.47 10.24 -25.80
N MET A 113 -6.88 10.66 -24.67
CA MET A 113 -5.60 11.40 -24.63
C MET A 113 -4.39 10.51 -24.87
N PHE A 114 -4.48 9.19 -24.67
CA PHE A 114 -3.32 8.29 -24.69
C PHE A 114 -3.62 6.97 -25.42
N ASP A 115 -2.56 6.25 -25.77
CA ASP A 115 -2.60 4.93 -26.40
C ASP A 115 -2.13 3.85 -25.43
N VAL A 116 -1.21 4.20 -24.52
CA VAL A 116 -0.63 3.32 -23.52
C VAL A 116 -0.63 4.01 -22.15
N LEU A 117 -0.97 3.26 -21.09
CA LEU A 117 -0.84 3.72 -19.72
C LEU A 117 0.33 3.03 -19.04
N VAL A 118 1.25 3.81 -18.49
CA VAL A 118 2.37 3.34 -17.68
C VAL A 118 2.04 3.56 -16.21
N THR A 119 2.21 2.53 -15.39
CA THR A 119 2.11 2.63 -13.92
C THR A 119 3.49 2.54 -13.30
N ASP A 120 3.88 3.54 -12.54
CA ASP A 120 5.10 3.59 -11.75
C ASP A 120 4.83 4.25 -10.39
N ILE A 121 4.50 3.43 -9.38
CA ILE A 121 4.12 3.89 -8.05
C ILE A 121 4.56 2.86 -6.99
N GLN A 122 5.00 3.36 -5.83
CA GLN A 122 5.42 2.50 -4.72
C GLN A 122 4.23 2.15 -3.82
N ASP A 123 3.86 0.88 -3.80
CA ASP A 123 2.90 0.30 -2.85
C ASP A 123 3.62 -0.26 -1.62
N VAL A 124 2.87 -0.63 -0.58
CA VAL A 124 3.40 -1.25 0.64
C VAL A 124 2.90 -2.67 0.88
N GLY A 125 2.19 -3.26 -0.07
CA GLY A 125 1.78 -4.68 -0.06
C GLY A 125 0.59 -5.02 0.83
N LEU A 126 -0.27 -4.04 1.13
CA LEU A 126 -1.42 -4.22 2.02
C LEU A 126 -2.73 -3.88 1.34
N ARG A 127 -3.76 -4.72 1.51
CA ARG A 127 -5.07 -4.56 0.88
C ARG A 127 -5.72 -3.21 1.12
N PHE A 128 -5.55 -2.62 2.28
CA PHE A 128 -6.13 -1.32 2.61
C PHE A 128 -5.22 -0.12 2.23
N TYR A 129 -4.04 -0.36 1.63
CA TYR A 129 -3.23 0.67 1.01
C TYR A 129 -3.66 0.83 -0.45
N THR A 130 -4.23 1.97 -0.82
CA THR A 130 -5.18 2.09 -1.94
C THR A 130 -4.58 2.24 -3.33
N TYR A 131 -3.25 2.24 -3.48
CA TYR A 131 -2.62 2.43 -4.79
C TYR A 131 -2.90 1.30 -5.76
N TYR A 132 -2.92 0.05 -5.30
CA TYR A 132 -3.33 -1.07 -6.14
C TYR A 132 -4.79 -0.94 -6.63
N ILE A 133 -5.67 -0.32 -5.85
CA ILE A 133 -7.09 -0.08 -6.25
C ILE A 133 -7.14 0.92 -7.39
N THR A 134 -6.29 1.95 -7.34
CA THR A 134 -6.16 2.92 -8.43
C THR A 134 -5.65 2.24 -9.71
N MET A 135 -4.61 1.42 -9.60
CA MET A 135 -4.11 0.60 -10.71
C MET A 135 -5.20 -0.32 -11.28
N PHE A 136 -5.90 -1.06 -10.42
CA PHE A 136 -6.99 -1.97 -10.81
C PHE A 136 -8.09 -1.24 -11.61
N ARG A 137 -8.54 -0.08 -11.16
CA ARG A 137 -9.54 0.73 -11.87
C ARG A 137 -9.07 1.19 -13.24
N LEU A 138 -7.81 1.60 -13.33
CA LEU A 138 -7.22 2.01 -14.61
C LEU A 138 -7.02 0.83 -15.55
N MET A 139 -6.62 -0.35 -15.06
CA MET A 139 -6.59 -1.59 -15.85
C MET A 139 -7.98 -1.92 -16.41
N ASP A 140 -9.02 -1.81 -15.58
CA ASP A 140 -10.39 -2.08 -15.96
C ASP A 140 -10.86 -1.19 -17.13
N VAL A 141 -10.60 0.12 -17.03
CA VAL A 141 -10.96 1.06 -18.10
C VAL A 141 -10.06 0.88 -19.33
N CYS A 142 -8.76 0.62 -19.16
CA CYS A 142 -7.87 0.34 -20.29
C CYS A 142 -8.34 -0.89 -21.08
N ALA A 143 -8.80 -1.95 -20.42
CA ALA A 143 -9.38 -3.11 -21.08
C ALA A 143 -10.64 -2.76 -21.90
N GLN A 144 -11.52 -1.86 -21.37
CA GLN A 144 -12.75 -1.44 -22.08
C GLN A 144 -12.47 -0.55 -23.29
N TYR A 145 -11.34 0.14 -23.33
CA TYR A 145 -10.97 1.08 -24.41
C TYR A 145 -9.80 0.59 -25.27
N ASP A 146 -9.45 -0.70 -25.20
CA ASP A 146 -8.34 -1.33 -25.94
C ASP A 146 -7.02 -0.56 -25.79
N LYS A 147 -6.73 -0.09 -24.57
CA LYS A 147 -5.46 0.58 -24.26
C LYS A 147 -4.45 -0.41 -23.70
N GLN A 148 -3.20 -0.27 -24.14
CA GLN A 148 -2.08 -1.01 -23.54
C GLN A 148 -1.81 -0.53 -22.11
N PHE A 149 -1.45 -1.46 -21.23
CA PHE A 149 -1.12 -1.19 -19.84
C PHE A 149 0.28 -1.72 -19.53
N VAL A 150 1.17 -0.86 -19.03
CA VAL A 150 2.54 -1.21 -18.70
C VAL A 150 2.80 -0.92 -17.22
N VAL A 151 3.31 -1.90 -16.48
CA VAL A 151 3.70 -1.73 -15.08
C VAL A 151 5.22 -1.75 -14.97
N PHE A 152 5.79 -0.65 -14.48
CA PHE A 152 7.17 -0.62 -14.00
C PHE A 152 7.17 -1.10 -12.56
N ASP A 153 7.55 -2.36 -12.35
CA ASP A 153 7.40 -2.98 -11.05
C ASP A 153 8.40 -2.45 -10.02
N ARG A 154 7.97 -2.48 -8.76
CA ARG A 154 8.74 -2.04 -7.59
C ARG A 154 8.67 -3.07 -6.47
N PRO A 155 9.73 -3.20 -5.66
CA PRO A 155 9.73 -4.09 -4.51
C PRO A 155 8.59 -3.83 -3.55
N ASN A 156 7.99 -4.89 -3.04
CA ASN A 156 7.04 -4.82 -1.94
C ASN A 156 7.78 -4.88 -0.60
N PRO A 157 7.75 -3.83 0.24
CA PRO A 157 8.43 -3.84 1.54
C PRO A 157 7.83 -4.81 2.55
N ASN A 158 6.63 -5.35 2.32
CA ASN A 158 5.98 -6.40 3.08
C ASN A 158 5.82 -7.70 2.25
N GLY A 159 6.71 -7.95 1.28
CA GLY A 159 6.62 -9.06 0.33
C GLY A 159 6.88 -10.45 0.92
N TRP A 160 7.58 -10.54 2.06
CA TRP A 160 8.10 -11.81 2.60
C TRP A 160 7.03 -12.73 3.21
N TYR A 161 5.79 -12.29 3.35
CA TYR A 161 4.73 -13.10 3.97
C TYR A 161 3.34 -12.78 3.42
N VAL A 162 2.42 -13.69 3.67
CA VAL A 162 0.99 -13.57 3.35
C VAL A 162 0.21 -13.84 4.62
N ASP A 163 -0.71 -12.94 5.01
CA ASP A 163 -1.49 -13.09 6.23
C ASP A 163 -2.74 -12.22 6.26
N GLY A 164 -3.62 -12.55 7.20
CA GLY A 164 -4.87 -11.85 7.43
C GLY A 164 -6.04 -12.38 6.59
N PRO A 165 -7.27 -12.06 6.99
CA PRO A 165 -8.46 -12.59 6.33
C PRO A 165 -8.56 -12.11 4.87
N ILE A 166 -8.99 -13.02 3.99
CA ILE A 166 -9.36 -12.70 2.61
C ILE A 166 -10.60 -11.80 2.62
N LEU A 167 -10.64 -10.79 1.74
CA LEU A 167 -11.81 -9.93 1.61
C LEU A 167 -13.04 -10.72 1.14
N ASP A 168 -14.07 -10.76 1.97
CA ASP A 168 -15.41 -11.11 1.52
C ASP A 168 -15.94 -9.96 0.65
N MET A 169 -16.26 -10.24 -0.61
CA MET A 169 -16.60 -9.20 -1.60
C MET A 169 -17.87 -8.42 -1.26
N LYS A 170 -18.68 -8.85 -0.29
CA LYS A 170 -19.78 -8.01 0.25
C LYS A 170 -19.25 -6.75 0.97
N HIS A 171 -17.99 -6.76 1.42
CA HIS A 171 -17.27 -5.63 2.02
C HIS A 171 -16.41 -4.86 1.02
N LYS A 172 -16.57 -5.11 -0.30
CA LYS A 172 -15.87 -4.36 -1.34
C LYS A 172 -16.06 -2.86 -1.15
N SER A 173 -14.95 -2.10 -1.15
CA SER A 173 -14.98 -0.68 -0.83
C SER A 173 -13.75 0.06 -1.40
N GLY A 174 -13.60 1.33 -1.03
CA GLY A 174 -12.40 2.12 -1.35
C GLY A 174 -11.13 1.67 -0.63
N VAL A 175 -11.22 0.78 0.37
CA VAL A 175 -10.06 0.23 1.12
C VAL A 175 -9.93 -1.29 0.97
N GLY A 176 -10.67 -1.89 0.05
CA GLY A 176 -10.60 -3.31 -0.29
C GLY A 176 -11.42 -3.59 -1.54
N ALA A 177 -10.75 -3.86 -2.68
CA ALA A 177 -11.42 -4.00 -3.96
C ALA A 177 -11.37 -5.42 -4.55
N LEU A 178 -10.45 -6.26 -4.08
CA LEU A 178 -10.15 -7.59 -4.61
C LEU A 178 -10.22 -8.65 -3.50
N PRO A 179 -10.54 -9.92 -3.84
CA PRO A 179 -10.60 -11.02 -2.88
C PRO A 179 -9.19 -11.50 -2.49
N ILE A 180 -8.42 -10.63 -1.86
CA ILE A 180 -7.04 -10.87 -1.42
C ILE A 180 -6.92 -10.72 0.10
N PRO A 181 -5.91 -11.33 0.75
CA PRO A 181 -5.66 -11.17 2.18
C PRO A 181 -5.22 -9.74 2.54
N VAL A 182 -5.20 -9.42 3.82
CA VAL A 182 -4.69 -8.12 4.30
C VAL A 182 -3.27 -7.89 3.82
N VAL A 183 -2.38 -8.86 4.00
CA VAL A 183 -1.01 -8.87 3.47
C VAL A 183 -0.95 -9.88 2.35
N HIS A 184 -0.85 -9.41 1.11
CA HIS A 184 -0.94 -10.30 -0.07
C HIS A 184 0.41 -10.85 -0.53
N GLY A 185 1.53 -10.28 -0.05
CA GLY A 185 2.88 -10.76 -0.37
C GLY A 185 3.24 -10.70 -1.86
N MET A 186 2.68 -9.77 -2.63
CA MET A 186 2.91 -9.59 -4.06
C MET A 186 3.37 -8.16 -4.35
N THR A 187 4.15 -7.96 -5.42
CA THR A 187 4.39 -6.63 -5.98
C THR A 187 3.16 -6.14 -6.75
N LEU A 188 3.15 -4.86 -7.17
CA LEU A 188 2.07 -4.37 -8.04
C LEU A 188 2.08 -5.06 -9.41
N GLY A 189 3.27 -5.38 -9.95
CA GLY A 189 3.40 -6.11 -11.22
C GLY A 189 2.79 -7.50 -11.14
N GLU A 190 3.10 -8.25 -10.09
CA GLU A 190 2.53 -9.57 -9.84
C GLU A 190 1.01 -9.51 -9.62
N LEU A 191 0.54 -8.52 -8.85
CA LEU A 191 -0.88 -8.32 -8.61
C LEU A 191 -1.62 -7.94 -9.91
N ALA A 192 -1.01 -7.13 -10.79
CA ALA A 192 -1.57 -6.81 -12.09
C ALA A 192 -1.70 -8.07 -12.97
N LEU A 193 -0.70 -8.95 -12.98
CA LEU A 193 -0.77 -10.26 -13.66
C LEU A 193 -1.91 -11.11 -13.10
N MET A 194 -2.07 -11.18 -11.77
CA MET A 194 -3.13 -11.93 -11.13
C MET A 194 -4.51 -11.35 -11.45
N ILE A 195 -4.70 -10.02 -11.37
CA ILE A 195 -5.94 -9.35 -11.75
C ILE A 195 -6.35 -9.75 -13.17
N ASN A 196 -5.40 -9.68 -14.10
CA ASN A 196 -5.63 -10.00 -15.50
C ASN A 196 -5.87 -11.50 -15.71
N GLY A 197 -5.09 -12.35 -15.04
CA GLY A 197 -5.16 -13.82 -15.15
C GLY A 197 -6.46 -14.39 -14.59
N GLU A 198 -6.85 -13.96 -13.39
CA GLU A 198 -8.06 -14.41 -12.70
C GLU A 198 -9.37 -13.82 -13.29
N GLY A 199 -9.27 -12.91 -14.27
CA GLY A 199 -10.43 -12.28 -14.87
C GLY A 199 -11.19 -11.37 -13.91
N TRP A 200 -10.49 -10.67 -13.01
CA TRP A 200 -11.11 -9.78 -12.02
C TRP A 200 -11.53 -8.42 -12.60
N LEU A 201 -11.14 -8.11 -13.82
CA LEU A 201 -11.63 -6.95 -14.53
C LEU A 201 -13.10 -7.13 -14.88
N LYS A 202 -13.80 -6.03 -15.16
CA LYS A 202 -15.23 -6.02 -15.45
C LYS A 202 -15.57 -6.99 -16.58
N ASP A 203 -16.61 -7.80 -16.37
CA ASP A 203 -17.10 -8.80 -17.31
C ASP A 203 -16.05 -9.84 -17.73
N GLY A 204 -15.01 -10.06 -16.91
CA GLY A 204 -13.91 -10.96 -17.20
C GLY A 204 -12.98 -10.49 -18.34
N ALA A 205 -13.04 -9.18 -18.66
CA ALA A 205 -12.17 -8.59 -19.68
C ALA A 205 -10.68 -8.76 -19.33
N LYS A 206 -9.83 -8.66 -20.35
CA LYS A 206 -8.38 -8.67 -20.19
C LYS A 206 -7.79 -7.41 -20.83
N VAL A 207 -6.79 -6.84 -20.19
CA VAL A 207 -6.04 -5.71 -20.73
C VAL A 207 -4.75 -6.23 -21.39
N ASP A 208 -4.29 -5.56 -22.46
CA ASP A 208 -2.95 -5.79 -23.03
C ASP A 208 -1.89 -5.33 -22.03
N LEU A 209 -1.45 -6.28 -21.18
CA LEU A 209 -0.58 -6.02 -20.02
C LEU A 209 0.86 -6.42 -20.29
N THR A 210 1.77 -5.51 -20.04
CA THR A 210 3.21 -5.78 -19.93
C THR A 210 3.72 -5.37 -18.56
N VAL A 211 4.41 -6.27 -17.87
CA VAL A 211 5.13 -5.97 -16.63
C VAL A 211 6.62 -5.92 -16.90
N VAL A 212 7.30 -4.85 -16.50
CA VAL A 212 8.76 -4.73 -16.49
C VAL A 212 9.22 -5.05 -15.06
N PRO A 213 9.72 -6.27 -14.79
CA PRO A 213 10.02 -6.73 -13.44
C PRO A 213 11.27 -6.06 -12.89
N CYS A 214 11.44 -6.05 -11.57
CA CYS A 214 12.70 -5.71 -10.91
C CYS A 214 13.78 -6.76 -11.22
N LYS A 215 15.07 -6.36 -11.20
CA LYS A 215 16.21 -7.30 -11.18
C LYS A 215 16.83 -7.33 -9.79
N ASN A 216 17.47 -8.44 -9.44
CA ASN A 216 18.14 -8.66 -8.15
C ASN A 216 17.18 -8.46 -6.96
N TYR A 217 15.93 -8.86 -7.12
CA TYR A 217 14.89 -8.81 -6.10
C TYR A 217 14.27 -10.19 -5.92
N THR A 218 14.03 -10.55 -4.68
CA THR A 218 13.20 -11.68 -4.25
C THR A 218 12.22 -11.19 -3.20
N HIS A 219 11.20 -11.97 -2.88
CA HIS A 219 10.26 -11.62 -1.80
C HIS A 219 10.95 -11.50 -0.43
N GLN A 220 12.12 -12.10 -0.23
CA GLN A 220 12.92 -11.99 0.99
C GLN A 220 13.83 -10.76 1.02
N THR A 221 13.93 -10.01 -0.06
CA THR A 221 14.79 -8.84 -0.15
C THR A 221 14.27 -7.70 0.74
N LEU A 222 15.07 -7.28 1.70
CA LEU A 222 14.77 -6.12 2.55
C LEU A 222 15.04 -4.83 1.77
N TYR A 223 14.03 -4.35 1.08
CA TYR A 223 14.12 -3.12 0.29
C TYR A 223 13.71 -1.91 1.12
N ARG A 224 14.64 -0.98 1.30
CA ARG A 224 14.37 0.31 1.96
C ARG A 224 13.85 1.31 0.94
N LEU A 225 12.65 1.83 1.17
CA LEU A 225 12.06 2.83 0.29
C LEU A 225 12.88 4.13 0.30
N PRO A 226 13.20 4.70 -0.88
CA PRO A 226 13.98 5.93 -0.97
C PRO A 226 13.25 7.15 -0.43
N VAL A 227 11.91 7.14 -0.48
CA VAL A 227 11.03 8.19 0.04
C VAL A 227 9.83 7.57 0.74
N ALA A 228 9.22 8.33 1.64
CA ALA A 228 7.99 7.92 2.31
C ALA A 228 6.87 7.71 1.28
N PRO A 229 6.14 6.57 1.29
CA PRO A 229 5.11 6.30 0.29
C PRO A 229 3.83 7.14 0.49
N SER A 230 3.62 7.67 1.69
CA SER A 230 2.51 8.57 2.03
C SER A 230 2.86 9.47 3.22
N PRO A 231 2.12 10.56 3.45
CA PRO A 231 2.44 11.53 4.50
C PRO A 231 2.51 10.96 5.92
N ASN A 232 1.81 9.86 6.19
CA ASN A 232 1.74 9.23 7.51
C ASN A 232 2.63 7.99 7.67
N LEU A 233 3.07 7.34 6.58
CA LEU A 233 4.04 6.24 6.61
C LEU A 233 5.46 6.77 6.35
N ARG A 234 6.02 7.49 7.32
CA ARG A 234 7.21 8.34 7.13
C ARG A 234 8.54 7.58 7.12
N ASN A 235 8.57 6.35 7.59
CA ASN A 235 9.77 5.52 7.68
C ASN A 235 9.44 4.02 7.60
N MET A 236 10.47 3.19 7.51
CA MET A 236 10.30 1.75 7.37
C MET A 236 9.65 1.12 8.61
N LEU A 237 9.91 1.63 9.81
CA LEU A 237 9.28 1.14 11.03
C LEU A 237 7.74 1.30 10.98
N ALA A 238 7.26 2.48 10.55
CA ALA A 238 5.83 2.71 10.38
C ALA A 238 5.22 1.79 9.30
N ILE A 239 5.94 1.54 8.20
CA ILE A 239 5.51 0.63 7.13
C ILE A 239 5.38 -0.81 7.65
N TYR A 240 6.32 -1.28 8.47
CA TYR A 240 6.28 -2.63 9.03
C TYR A 240 5.26 -2.79 10.15
N LEU A 241 4.95 -1.73 10.91
CA LEU A 241 3.90 -1.74 11.93
C LEU A 241 2.49 -1.53 11.36
N TYR A 242 2.38 -0.93 10.17
CA TYR A 242 1.10 -0.60 9.54
C TYR A 242 0.13 -1.79 9.46
N PRO A 243 0.55 -3.03 9.11
CA PRO A 243 -0.34 -4.20 9.13
C PRO A 243 -1.00 -4.45 10.50
N ALA A 244 -0.29 -4.23 11.60
CA ALA A 244 -0.76 -4.50 12.95
C ALA A 244 -1.62 -3.38 13.55
N VAL A 245 -1.47 -2.13 13.06
CA VAL A 245 -2.12 -0.97 13.70
C VAL A 245 -3.21 -0.33 12.84
N CYS A 246 -3.25 -0.60 11.53
CA CYS A 246 -4.19 0.08 10.62
C CYS A 246 -5.66 -0.13 11.02
N LEU A 247 -6.03 -1.26 11.62
CA LEU A 247 -7.41 -1.54 12.05
C LEU A 247 -7.94 -0.53 13.08
N PHE A 248 -7.07 0.18 13.78
CA PHE A 248 -7.47 1.28 14.65
C PHE A 248 -8.14 2.45 13.91
N GLU A 249 -7.96 2.60 12.60
CA GLU A 249 -8.67 3.61 11.82
C GLU A 249 -10.20 3.47 11.89
N ALA A 250 -10.65 2.24 12.16
CA ALA A 250 -12.07 1.94 12.37
C ALA A 250 -12.47 1.90 13.85
N THR A 251 -11.76 2.60 14.70
CA THR A 251 -12.01 2.71 16.16
C THR A 251 -11.91 4.17 16.62
N PRO A 252 -12.27 4.48 17.87
CA PRO A 252 -12.03 5.81 18.44
C PRO A 252 -10.57 6.03 18.89
N VAL A 253 -9.68 5.04 18.76
CA VAL A 253 -8.26 5.14 19.15
C VAL A 253 -7.49 5.98 18.15
N SER A 254 -6.68 6.90 18.61
CA SER A 254 -5.74 7.65 17.77
C SER A 254 -4.52 6.79 17.42
N LEU A 255 -4.07 6.87 16.16
CA LEU A 255 -2.84 6.26 15.64
C LEU A 255 -1.66 7.24 15.59
N GLY A 256 -1.67 8.28 16.39
CA GLY A 256 -0.63 9.29 16.37
C GLY A 256 -0.63 10.19 15.13
N ARG A 257 -1.63 10.10 14.24
CA ARG A 257 -1.79 11.06 13.13
C ARG A 257 -1.95 12.46 13.69
N GLY A 258 -1.25 13.43 13.09
CA GLY A 258 -1.21 14.80 13.63
C GLY A 258 -0.21 14.98 14.78
N THR A 259 0.70 14.04 14.97
CA THR A 259 1.89 14.12 15.81
C THR A 259 3.15 13.87 14.98
N ASP A 260 4.31 13.81 15.63
CA ASP A 260 5.57 13.36 15.03
C ASP A 260 5.69 11.83 14.87
N LYS A 261 4.74 11.05 15.46
CA LYS A 261 4.73 9.57 15.52
C LYS A 261 3.50 8.92 14.85
N PRO A 262 3.11 9.27 13.61
CA PRO A 262 1.99 8.62 12.95
C PRO A 262 2.30 7.13 12.73
N PHE A 263 1.34 6.24 13.09
CA PHE A 263 1.45 4.77 13.06
C PHE A 263 2.56 4.18 13.95
N LEU A 264 3.21 5.00 14.77
CA LEU A 264 4.23 4.60 15.74
C LEU A 264 3.77 4.71 17.19
N CYS A 265 2.53 5.10 17.43
CA CYS A 265 1.87 5.07 18.72
C CYS A 265 0.36 4.93 18.53
N TYR A 266 -0.31 4.45 19.58
CA TYR A 266 -1.76 4.45 19.63
C TYR A 266 -2.24 4.87 21.02
N GLY A 267 -3.41 5.54 21.11
CA GLY A 267 -3.92 5.99 22.40
C GLY A 267 -5.31 6.62 22.34
N HIS A 268 -5.87 6.84 23.52
CA HIS A 268 -7.20 7.40 23.70
C HIS A 268 -7.28 8.19 25.02
N PRO A 269 -8.11 9.26 25.15
CA PRO A 269 -8.24 10.01 26.39
C PRO A 269 -8.67 9.18 27.62
N ASN A 270 -9.37 8.08 27.39
CA ASN A 270 -9.84 7.20 28.47
C ASN A 270 -8.98 5.93 28.61
N PHE A 271 -7.76 5.94 28.14
CA PHE A 271 -6.88 4.77 28.24
C PHE A 271 -6.31 4.66 29.65
N ASN A 272 -7.16 4.22 30.59
CA ASN A 272 -6.93 4.24 32.03
C ASN A 272 -6.05 3.09 32.58
N ALA A 273 -5.22 2.45 31.78
CA ALA A 273 -4.31 1.45 32.32
C ALA A 273 -3.25 2.15 33.20
N PRO A 274 -3.00 1.71 34.43
CA PRO A 274 -1.83 2.16 35.18
C PRO A 274 -0.59 1.64 34.47
N ARG A 275 0.00 2.46 33.62
CA ARG A 275 1.14 2.11 32.76
C ARG A 275 2.45 2.44 33.47
N THR A 276 2.54 2.05 34.74
CA THR A 276 3.75 2.17 35.56
C THR A 276 4.77 1.07 35.25
N GLU A 277 4.35 -0.01 34.55
CA GLU A 277 5.25 -1.05 34.07
C GLU A 277 5.28 -1.02 32.55
N ALA A 278 6.46 -1.30 31.95
CA ALA A 278 6.58 -1.49 30.51
C ALA A 278 5.56 -2.54 30.09
N SER A 279 4.51 -2.11 29.40
CA SER A 279 3.50 -3.00 28.85
C SER A 279 4.22 -3.97 27.92
N VAL A 280 3.76 -5.21 27.85
CA VAL A 280 4.23 -6.21 26.86
C VAL A 280 4.17 -5.66 25.43
N TYR A 281 3.42 -4.58 25.22
CA TYR A 281 3.16 -3.93 23.94
C TYR A 281 4.02 -2.70 23.67
N GLY A 282 4.75 -2.17 24.65
CA GLY A 282 5.63 -1.00 24.56
C GLY A 282 5.49 -0.04 25.73
N PRO A 283 6.36 0.99 25.85
CA PRO A 283 6.31 1.97 26.91
C PRO A 283 5.06 2.87 26.80
N ALA A 284 4.65 3.45 27.93
CA ALA A 284 3.57 4.41 27.97
C ALA A 284 3.97 5.72 27.26
N ILE A 285 2.99 6.36 26.61
CA ILE A 285 3.12 7.68 25.99
C ILE A 285 1.88 8.52 26.27
N THR A 286 2.08 9.82 26.42
CA THR A 286 1.01 10.83 26.40
C THR A 286 1.24 11.76 25.21
N PHE A 287 0.19 11.99 24.39
CA PHE A 287 0.29 12.81 23.19
C PHE A 287 -1.03 13.51 22.88
N THR A 288 -0.99 14.59 22.09
CA THR A 288 -2.17 15.33 21.65
C THR A 288 -2.16 15.46 20.13
N PRO A 289 -3.02 14.74 19.41
CA PRO A 289 -3.13 14.87 17.95
C PRO A 289 -3.62 16.26 17.55
N ASN A 290 -3.01 16.88 16.54
CA ASN A 290 -3.48 18.14 15.96
C ASN A 290 -4.47 17.95 14.80
N GLN A 291 -4.68 16.70 14.38
CA GLN A 291 -5.61 16.30 13.30
C GLN A 291 -6.10 14.86 13.49
N SER A 292 -7.10 14.44 12.66
CA SER A 292 -7.64 13.07 12.65
C SER A 292 -8.34 12.69 13.96
N THR A 293 -8.38 11.39 14.28
CA THR A 293 -9.07 10.85 15.47
C THR A 293 -8.46 11.41 16.75
N GLN A 294 -9.31 11.87 17.68
CA GLN A 294 -8.96 12.51 18.97
C GLN A 294 -8.25 13.87 18.83
N LYS A 295 -8.43 14.60 17.70
CA LYS A 295 -7.86 15.95 17.51
C LYS A 295 -8.07 16.86 18.72
N GLY A 296 -6.99 17.47 19.22
CA GLY A 296 -6.99 18.43 20.32
C GLY A 296 -7.23 17.82 21.71
N ARG A 297 -7.35 16.50 21.83
CA ARG A 297 -7.53 15.80 23.10
C ARG A 297 -6.23 15.14 23.54
N VAL A 298 -5.92 15.24 24.82
CA VAL A 298 -4.81 14.50 25.43
C VAL A 298 -5.16 13.02 25.43
N CYS A 299 -4.29 12.19 24.87
CA CYS A 299 -4.41 10.75 24.80
C CYS A 299 -3.27 10.11 25.58
N ASP A 300 -3.60 9.14 26.42
CA ASP A 300 -2.63 8.18 26.95
C ASP A 300 -2.62 6.92 26.11
N GLY A 301 -1.47 6.27 25.96
CA GLY A 301 -1.35 5.16 25.03
C GLY A 301 -0.03 4.42 25.10
N VAL A 302 0.30 3.75 24.02
CA VAL A 302 1.51 2.95 23.83
C VAL A 302 2.40 3.58 22.77
N ASP A 303 3.69 3.67 23.07
CA ASP A 303 4.75 4.09 22.14
C ASP A 303 5.40 2.87 21.49
N LEU A 304 5.32 2.77 20.17
CA LEU A 304 5.96 1.72 19.37
C LEU A 304 7.22 2.25 18.66
N SER A 305 7.52 3.54 18.79
CA SER A 305 8.62 4.19 18.06
C SER A 305 10.02 3.73 18.47
N GLY A 306 10.13 3.08 19.62
CA GLY A 306 11.38 2.49 20.12
C GLY A 306 11.69 1.09 19.62
N MET A 307 10.76 0.46 18.86
CA MET A 307 10.98 -0.87 18.28
C MET A 307 12.02 -0.79 17.16
N SER A 308 12.82 -1.85 17.03
CA SER A 308 13.62 -2.06 15.83
C SER A 308 12.75 -2.49 14.63
N GLU A 309 13.23 -2.23 13.41
CA GLU A 309 12.55 -2.69 12.20
C GLU A 309 12.42 -4.23 12.15
N GLU A 310 13.38 -4.97 12.72
CA GLU A 310 13.31 -6.43 12.82
C GLU A 310 12.18 -6.89 13.75
N GLU A 311 12.05 -6.26 14.93
CA GLU A 311 10.93 -6.55 15.85
C GLU A 311 9.58 -6.24 15.20
N ALA A 312 9.44 -5.09 14.53
CA ALA A 312 8.23 -4.72 13.81
C ALA A 312 7.86 -5.72 12.70
N ARG A 313 8.84 -6.22 11.94
CA ARG A 313 8.61 -7.27 10.95
C ARG A 313 8.15 -8.59 11.58
N LYS A 314 8.69 -8.96 12.74
CA LYS A 314 8.23 -10.16 13.48
C LYS A 314 6.80 -10.03 14.01
N VAL A 315 6.33 -8.80 14.25
CA VAL A 315 4.91 -8.56 14.60
C VAL A 315 4.01 -8.93 13.41
N GLY A 316 4.32 -8.47 12.21
CA GLY A 316 3.53 -8.70 11.02
C GLY A 316 2.08 -8.22 11.16
N PHE A 317 1.12 -8.93 10.53
CA PHE A 317 -0.30 -8.70 10.75
C PHE A 317 -0.72 -9.35 12.08
N SER A 318 -1.09 -8.53 13.05
CA SER A 318 -1.44 -8.97 14.41
C SER A 318 -2.60 -8.16 14.95
N LEU A 319 -3.48 -8.80 15.71
CA LEU A 319 -4.59 -8.18 16.41
C LEU A 319 -4.23 -7.75 17.85
N ARG A 320 -3.03 -8.06 18.33
CA ARG A 320 -2.66 -7.90 19.74
C ARG A 320 -2.83 -6.48 20.27
N TYR A 321 -2.44 -5.47 19.51
CA TYR A 321 -2.62 -4.07 19.92
C TYR A 321 -4.09 -3.66 19.94
N LEU A 322 -4.86 -4.13 18.97
CA LEU A 322 -6.30 -3.91 18.90
C LEU A 322 -7.03 -4.56 20.08
N LEU A 323 -6.68 -5.81 20.41
CA LEU A 323 -7.25 -6.55 21.55
C LEU A 323 -6.87 -5.91 22.90
N ASP A 324 -5.62 -5.44 23.03
CA ASP A 324 -5.16 -4.68 24.19
C ASP A 324 -6.03 -3.43 24.40
N ALA A 325 -6.17 -2.61 23.37
CA ALA A 325 -6.96 -1.39 23.44
C ALA A 325 -8.45 -1.67 23.67
N TYR A 326 -9.01 -2.68 23.05
CA TYR A 326 -10.40 -3.13 23.24
C TYR A 326 -10.66 -3.46 24.72
N LYS A 327 -9.79 -4.27 25.31
CA LYS A 327 -9.88 -4.69 26.71
C LYS A 327 -9.76 -3.51 27.69
N HIS A 328 -8.79 -2.60 27.46
CA HIS A 328 -8.52 -1.50 28.40
C HIS A 328 -9.51 -0.35 28.29
N LEU A 329 -10.08 -0.11 27.11
CA LEU A 329 -11.06 0.97 26.93
C LEU A 329 -12.46 0.58 27.38
N ASN A 330 -12.79 -0.73 27.39
CA ASN A 330 -14.08 -1.27 27.82
C ASN A 330 -15.28 -0.49 27.23
N MET A 331 -15.24 -0.26 25.92
CA MET A 331 -16.26 0.54 25.21
C MET A 331 -17.33 -0.32 24.54
N ASP A 332 -17.27 -1.62 24.68
CA ASP A 332 -18.21 -2.62 24.11
C ASP A 332 -18.51 -2.32 22.62
N ASN A 333 -19.78 -2.18 22.28
CA ASN A 333 -20.23 -1.92 20.91
C ASN A 333 -19.79 -0.56 20.34
N TYR A 334 -19.30 0.38 21.16
CA TYR A 334 -18.82 1.69 20.70
C TYR A 334 -17.35 1.70 20.28
N PHE A 335 -16.61 0.59 20.52
CA PHE A 335 -15.21 0.49 20.12
C PHE A 335 -15.05 0.35 18.61
N PHE A 336 -15.90 -0.41 17.93
CA PHE A 336 -15.82 -0.62 16.49
C PHE A 336 -16.77 0.31 15.74
N ARG A 337 -16.23 1.07 14.80
CA ARG A 337 -17.02 1.85 13.83
C ARG A 337 -17.53 0.95 12.70
N PRO A 338 -18.57 1.34 11.95
CA PRO A 338 -19.03 0.60 10.75
C PRO A 338 -17.97 0.35 9.68
N PHE A 339 -16.88 1.13 9.72
CA PHE A 339 -15.74 1.00 8.81
C PHE A 339 -14.85 -0.22 9.10
N PHE A 340 -15.03 -0.90 10.25
CA PHE A 340 -14.15 -2.00 10.68
C PHE A 340 -14.19 -3.19 9.72
N GLU A 341 -15.38 -3.62 9.30
CA GLU A 341 -15.53 -4.75 8.37
C GLU A 341 -14.96 -4.43 6.99
N LEU A 342 -15.00 -3.16 6.56
CA LEU A 342 -14.40 -2.75 5.30
C LEU A 342 -12.86 -2.88 5.33
N LEU A 343 -12.22 -2.59 6.47
CA LEU A 343 -10.78 -2.76 6.64
C LEU A 343 -10.37 -4.21 6.83
N VAL A 344 -11.00 -4.91 7.80
CA VAL A 344 -10.63 -6.30 8.10
C VAL A 344 -11.13 -7.28 7.05
N GLY A 345 -12.21 -6.94 6.34
CA GLY A 345 -12.75 -7.70 5.21
C GLY A 345 -13.66 -8.86 5.58
N GLN A 346 -14.01 -9.05 6.86
CA GLN A 346 -14.79 -10.18 7.35
C GLN A 346 -15.65 -9.81 8.57
N ASP A 347 -16.85 -10.39 8.67
CA ASP A 347 -17.76 -10.13 9.79
C ASP A 347 -17.37 -10.86 11.09
N TYR A 348 -16.70 -12.00 10.99
CA TYR A 348 -16.45 -12.85 12.16
C TYR A 348 -15.42 -12.24 13.10
N VAL A 349 -14.48 -11.43 12.62
CA VAL A 349 -13.38 -10.90 13.45
C VAL A 349 -13.92 -10.06 14.61
N ARG A 350 -14.79 -9.06 14.33
CA ARG A 350 -15.43 -8.26 15.39
C ARG A 350 -16.27 -9.14 16.32
N LYS A 351 -17.04 -10.07 15.78
CA LYS A 351 -17.89 -10.97 16.57
C LYS A 351 -17.06 -11.78 17.55
N MET A 352 -15.94 -12.33 17.12
CA MET A 352 -15.04 -13.12 17.95
C MET A 352 -14.34 -12.26 19.02
N ILE A 353 -13.92 -11.04 18.68
CA ILE A 353 -13.38 -10.10 19.67
C ILE A 353 -14.40 -9.77 20.75
N ASN A 354 -15.65 -9.48 20.38
CA ASN A 354 -16.75 -9.23 21.33
C ASN A 354 -17.07 -10.45 22.19
N GLN A 355 -16.77 -11.67 21.74
CA GLN A 355 -16.90 -12.91 22.51
C GLN A 355 -15.68 -13.20 23.40
N GLY A 356 -14.68 -12.32 23.43
CA GLY A 356 -13.47 -12.49 24.23
C GLY A 356 -12.52 -13.57 23.70
N LYS A 357 -12.58 -13.89 22.40
CA LYS A 357 -11.69 -14.85 21.77
C LYS A 357 -10.25 -14.33 21.71
N SER A 358 -9.29 -15.24 21.82
CA SER A 358 -7.86 -14.91 21.71
C SER A 358 -7.47 -14.59 20.26
N GLU A 359 -6.32 -13.95 20.09
CA GLU A 359 -5.76 -13.70 18.75
C GLU A 359 -5.57 -15.01 17.97
N GLU A 360 -5.08 -16.05 18.63
CA GLU A 360 -4.83 -17.37 18.04
C GLU A 360 -6.12 -18.01 17.51
N GLU A 361 -7.21 -17.96 18.30
CA GLU A 361 -8.51 -18.47 17.89
C GLU A 361 -9.05 -17.72 16.66
N ILE A 362 -8.90 -16.39 16.64
CA ILE A 362 -9.36 -15.56 15.52
C ILE A 362 -8.50 -15.81 14.29
N ARG A 363 -7.18 -15.88 14.44
CA ARG A 363 -6.23 -16.15 13.35
C ARG A 363 -6.44 -17.52 12.71
N ALA A 364 -6.81 -18.53 13.48
CA ALA A 364 -7.11 -19.86 12.95
C ALA A 364 -8.21 -19.84 11.88
N CYS A 365 -9.14 -18.88 11.93
CA CYS A 365 -10.26 -18.79 10.98
C CYS A 365 -9.86 -18.45 9.54
N TRP A 366 -8.71 -17.82 9.32
CA TRP A 366 -8.29 -17.46 7.95
C TRP A 366 -7.08 -18.26 7.42
N GLN A 367 -6.48 -19.14 8.22
CA GLN A 367 -5.27 -19.85 7.82
C GLN A 367 -5.45 -20.71 6.58
N GLU A 368 -6.57 -21.42 6.47
CA GLU A 368 -6.87 -22.25 5.30
C GLU A 368 -7.06 -21.41 4.04
N ASP A 369 -7.74 -20.26 4.15
CA ASP A 369 -7.94 -19.35 3.01
C ASP A 369 -6.64 -18.68 2.58
N VAL A 370 -5.77 -18.32 3.53
CA VAL A 370 -4.41 -17.82 3.24
C VAL A 370 -3.59 -18.89 2.51
N ALA A 371 -3.68 -20.15 2.92
CA ALA A 371 -3.00 -21.26 2.23
C ALA A 371 -3.50 -21.41 0.78
N LYS A 372 -4.81 -21.38 0.56
CA LYS A 372 -5.43 -21.41 -0.77
C LYS A 372 -4.96 -20.21 -1.64
N PHE A 373 -4.93 -19.02 -1.06
CA PHE A 373 -4.46 -17.82 -1.77
C PHE A 373 -2.99 -17.92 -2.17
N LYS A 374 -2.12 -18.50 -1.33
CA LYS A 374 -0.72 -18.74 -1.68
C LYS A 374 -0.58 -19.62 -2.91
N GLU A 375 -1.41 -20.67 -3.03
CA GLU A 375 -1.44 -21.52 -4.24
C GLU A 375 -2.01 -20.75 -5.45
N GLN A 376 -3.08 -19.96 -5.25
CA GLN A 376 -3.73 -19.19 -6.30
C GLN A 376 -2.79 -18.13 -6.90
N ARG A 377 -1.99 -17.42 -6.07
CA ARG A 377 -1.07 -16.38 -6.54
C ARG A 377 0.19 -16.94 -7.24
N ARG A 378 0.57 -18.19 -6.96
CA ARG A 378 1.83 -18.79 -7.42
C ARG A 378 2.11 -18.65 -8.94
N PRO A 379 1.14 -18.84 -9.85
CA PRO A 379 1.37 -18.68 -11.29
C PRO A 379 1.70 -17.25 -11.72
N TYR A 380 1.47 -16.25 -10.85
CA TYR A 380 1.64 -14.84 -11.13
C TYR A 380 2.89 -14.24 -10.49
N LEU A 381 3.61 -15.03 -9.68
CA LEU A 381 4.85 -14.58 -9.05
C LEU A 381 5.97 -14.46 -10.10
N LEU A 382 6.66 -13.33 -10.06
CA LEU A 382 7.80 -13.00 -10.90
C LEU A 382 9.13 -13.23 -10.17
N TYR A 383 9.08 -13.35 -8.85
CA TYR A 383 10.25 -13.40 -7.98
C TYR A 383 10.21 -14.60 -7.06
N GLU A 384 11.38 -15.08 -6.67
CA GLU A 384 11.52 -16.16 -5.69
C GLU A 384 10.98 -15.73 -4.29
N GLU A 385 10.35 -16.70 -3.60
CA GLU A 385 9.81 -16.53 -2.24
C GLU A 385 10.85 -16.73 -1.14
#